data_0cbcef56a077f9cb963d563e12b7b123
#
_entry.id   0cbcef56a077f9cb963d563e12b7b123
#
_cell.length_a   1.000
_cell.length_b   1.000
_cell.length_c   1.000
_cell.angle_alpha   90.00
_cell.angle_beta   90.00
_cell.angle_gamma   90.00
#
_symmetry.space_group_name_H-M   'P 1'
#
loop_
_entity.id
_entity.type
_entity.pdbx_description
1 polymer ?
#
loop_
_entity_poly.entity_id
_entity_poly.type
_entity_poly.pdbx_seq_one_letter_code
_entity_poly.pdbx_strand_id
1 'polypeptide(L)'
;MADGNALPRSSFNRHRDAILDMFGIIIDCDPKTYCYYISNPEVLGDDSIERWLFSTLTVHGVLSDSVAIKGRVVLENVPAGVEFLDTIIRAIKMNKKILMTYQRFGAESYEKVVAPYAVKLFHQRWYLLSHTGHHFATYALDRMLALSLTDEDFEMPADFSPQAYFAEYFGVLTDDTPMAHIVIRAHNWTPNYLRTLPLHTSQHEIATTDHYTDFSFDLRPTADFLGQLLSHGDGIEVLEPTDLRQKMKEMIAENFKRY
;
A
#
# COMPACT_ATOMS: atom_id res chain seq x y z
N MET A 1 -37.30 -11.87 16.66
CA MET A 1 -36.89 -13.28 16.50
C MET A 1 -35.91 -13.31 15.36
N ALA A 2 -34.64 -13.54 15.66
CA ALA A 2 -33.57 -13.59 14.64
C ALA A 2 -33.60 -15.00 14.08
N ASP A 3 -33.97 -15.17 12.82
CA ASP A 3 -33.73 -16.38 12.04
C ASP A 3 -32.21 -16.48 11.80
N GLY A 4 -31.52 -16.97 12.83
CA GLY A 4 -30.11 -17.31 12.73
C GLY A 4 -29.96 -18.60 11.95
N ASN A 5 -29.61 -18.52 10.69
CA ASN A 5 -29.08 -19.68 9.96
C ASN A 5 -27.77 -20.10 10.66
N ALA A 6 -27.90 -21.08 11.57
CA ALA A 6 -26.74 -21.62 12.26
C ALA A 6 -25.83 -22.31 11.23
N LEU A 7 -24.64 -21.80 11.05
CA LEU A 7 -23.63 -22.42 10.20
C LEU A 7 -23.35 -23.86 10.68
N PRO A 8 -23.41 -24.87 9.81
CA PRO A 8 -23.04 -26.23 10.18
C PRO A 8 -21.60 -26.24 10.75
N ARG A 9 -21.38 -27.01 11.81
CA ARG A 9 -20.06 -27.11 12.50
C ARG A 9 -18.90 -27.42 11.53
N SER A 10 -19.17 -28.26 10.53
CA SER A 10 -18.20 -28.61 9.49
C SER A 10 -17.82 -27.39 8.62
N SER A 11 -18.79 -26.55 8.28
CA SER A 11 -18.55 -25.32 7.53
C SER A 11 -17.79 -24.31 8.38
N PHE A 12 -18.14 -24.16 9.64
CA PHE A 12 -17.41 -23.30 10.57
C PHE A 12 -15.93 -23.71 10.70
N ASN A 13 -15.66 -25.01 10.93
CA ASN A 13 -14.28 -25.50 11.04
C ASN A 13 -13.49 -25.25 9.75
N ARG A 14 -14.08 -25.50 8.59
CA ARG A 14 -13.43 -25.22 7.30
C ARG A 14 -13.08 -23.75 7.13
N HIS A 15 -13.99 -22.85 7.53
CA HIS A 15 -13.71 -21.40 7.48
C HIS A 15 -12.64 -21.00 8.48
N ARG A 16 -12.65 -21.55 9.69
CA ARG A 16 -11.61 -21.32 10.70
C ARG A 16 -10.22 -21.75 10.19
N ASP A 17 -10.15 -22.94 9.59
CA ASP A 17 -8.90 -23.46 9.04
C ASP A 17 -8.42 -22.60 7.84
N ALA A 18 -9.33 -22.17 6.97
CA ALA A 18 -9.02 -21.22 5.89
C ALA A 18 -8.55 -19.85 6.39
N ILE A 19 -9.10 -19.35 7.50
CA ILE A 19 -8.67 -18.13 8.15
C ILE A 19 -7.24 -18.29 8.71
N LEU A 20 -6.94 -19.45 9.33
CA LEU A 20 -5.60 -19.75 9.78
C LEU A 20 -4.61 -19.80 8.60
N ASP A 21 -4.96 -20.50 7.53
CA ASP A 21 -4.09 -20.68 6.35
C ASP A 21 -3.86 -19.36 5.59
N MET A 22 -4.89 -18.50 5.49
CA MET A 22 -4.80 -17.24 4.73
C MET A 22 -4.20 -16.09 5.53
N PHE A 23 -4.48 -16.03 6.84
CA PHE A 23 -4.19 -14.85 7.67
C PHE A 23 -3.32 -15.17 8.89
N GLY A 24 -2.94 -16.42 9.12
CA GLY A 24 -2.23 -16.84 10.32
C GLY A 24 -3.02 -16.61 11.62
N ILE A 25 -4.33 -16.31 11.55
CA ILE A 25 -5.17 -16.02 12.71
C ILE A 25 -5.65 -17.32 13.34
N ILE A 26 -5.35 -17.50 14.63
CA ILE A 26 -5.81 -18.65 15.42
C ILE A 26 -7.11 -18.28 16.14
N ILE A 27 -8.18 -19.03 15.83
CA ILE A 27 -9.48 -18.86 16.49
C ILE A 27 -9.69 -20.04 17.44
N ASP A 28 -9.66 -19.77 18.74
CA ASP A 28 -9.89 -20.74 19.81
C ASP A 28 -11.27 -20.58 20.45
N CYS A 29 -11.71 -21.63 21.16
CA CYS A 29 -12.98 -21.64 21.89
C CYS A 29 -12.71 -21.77 23.39
N ASP A 30 -13.23 -20.84 24.17
CA ASP A 30 -13.22 -20.96 25.63
C ASP A 30 -14.18 -22.11 26.06
N PRO A 31 -13.68 -23.19 26.69
CA PRO A 31 -14.50 -24.30 27.07
C PRO A 31 -15.53 -24.01 28.18
N LYS A 32 -15.40 -22.87 28.87
CA LYS A 32 -16.31 -22.48 29.95
C LYS A 32 -17.49 -21.64 29.44
N THR A 33 -17.21 -20.76 28.51
CA THR A 33 -18.20 -19.81 27.95
C THR A 33 -18.73 -20.23 26.60
N TYR A 34 -18.05 -21.18 25.92
CA TYR A 34 -18.28 -21.56 24.52
C TYR A 34 -18.18 -20.40 23.53
N CYS A 35 -17.49 -19.32 23.94
CA CYS A 35 -17.22 -18.20 23.05
C CYS A 35 -15.92 -18.42 22.28
N TYR A 36 -15.95 -18.08 20.99
CA TYR A 36 -14.75 -18.08 20.17
C TYR A 36 -14.03 -16.74 20.31
N TYR A 37 -12.69 -16.81 20.31
CA TYR A 37 -11.82 -15.62 20.40
C TYR A 37 -10.56 -15.82 19.57
N ILE A 38 -9.89 -14.74 19.19
CA ILE A 38 -8.58 -14.77 18.51
C ILE A 38 -7.51 -14.90 19.58
N SER A 39 -6.73 -16.00 19.55
CA SER A 39 -5.72 -16.31 20.56
C SER A 39 -4.35 -15.68 20.27
N ASN A 40 -4.11 -15.19 19.07
CA ASN A 40 -2.89 -14.50 18.64
C ASN A 40 -3.19 -13.14 18.02
N PRO A 41 -3.76 -12.18 18.79
CA PRO A 41 -4.17 -10.86 18.26
C PRO A 41 -3.00 -10.01 17.72
N GLU A 42 -1.76 -10.34 18.10
CA GLU A 42 -0.54 -9.70 17.61
C GLU A 42 -0.35 -9.84 16.09
N VAL A 43 -0.91 -10.87 15.47
CA VAL A 43 -0.91 -11.06 14.02
C VAL A 43 -1.68 -9.96 13.29
N LEU A 44 -2.61 -9.31 13.99
CA LEU A 44 -3.36 -8.16 13.48
C LEU A 44 -2.62 -6.83 13.73
N GLY A 45 -1.29 -6.85 13.73
CA GLY A 45 -0.45 -5.65 13.87
C GLY A 45 -0.84 -4.53 12.91
N ASP A 46 -0.45 -3.29 13.25
CA ASP A 46 -0.99 -2.09 12.58
C ASP A 46 -0.68 -2.00 11.07
N ASP A 47 0.40 -2.61 10.60
CA ASP A 47 0.86 -2.54 9.20
C ASP A 47 0.81 -3.89 8.46
N SER A 48 0.04 -4.86 8.96
CA SER A 48 0.01 -6.18 8.32
C SER A 48 -0.99 -6.24 7.16
N ILE A 49 -0.64 -7.02 6.13
CA ILE A 49 -1.55 -7.32 5.02
C ILE A 49 -2.80 -8.06 5.53
N GLU A 50 -2.64 -8.83 6.59
CA GLU A 50 -3.70 -9.57 7.28
C GLU A 50 -4.72 -8.61 7.87
N ARG A 51 -4.28 -7.53 8.52
CA ARG A 51 -5.19 -6.49 9.04
C ARG A 51 -5.94 -5.78 7.93
N TRP A 52 -5.27 -5.43 6.84
CA TRP A 52 -5.92 -4.83 5.68
C TRP A 52 -6.97 -5.76 5.07
N LEU A 53 -6.64 -7.04 4.87
CA LEU A 53 -7.56 -8.05 4.37
C LEU A 53 -8.74 -8.25 5.34
N PHE A 54 -8.47 -8.32 6.64
CA PHE A 54 -9.51 -8.46 7.66
C PHE A 54 -10.45 -7.25 7.67
N SER A 55 -9.92 -6.03 7.61
CA SER A 55 -10.74 -4.81 7.55
C SER A 55 -11.59 -4.78 6.29
N THR A 56 -11.04 -5.16 5.13
CA THR A 56 -11.74 -5.24 3.85
C THR A 56 -12.86 -6.28 3.88
N LEU A 57 -12.62 -7.47 4.45
CA LEU A 57 -13.62 -8.51 4.62
C LEU A 57 -14.71 -8.10 5.60
N THR A 58 -14.35 -7.44 6.70
CA THR A 58 -15.33 -6.93 7.67
C THR A 58 -16.27 -5.92 7.03
N VAL A 59 -15.73 -4.97 6.26
CA VAL A 59 -16.54 -4.00 5.51
C VAL A 59 -17.44 -4.71 4.50
N HIS A 60 -16.90 -5.69 3.76
CA HIS A 60 -17.68 -6.48 2.79
C HIS A 60 -18.80 -7.28 3.47
N GLY A 61 -18.54 -7.92 4.59
CA GLY A 61 -19.52 -8.66 5.39
C GLY A 61 -20.66 -7.77 5.86
N VAL A 62 -20.34 -6.63 6.50
CA VAL A 62 -21.31 -5.65 6.96
C VAL A 62 -22.17 -5.10 5.80
N LEU A 63 -21.56 -4.83 4.64
CA LEU A 63 -22.28 -4.36 3.46
C LEU A 63 -23.15 -5.44 2.82
N SER A 64 -22.72 -6.70 2.85
CA SER A 64 -23.48 -7.83 2.30
C SER A 64 -24.74 -8.12 3.12
N ASP A 65 -24.63 -8.04 4.44
CA ASP A 65 -25.78 -8.26 5.36
C ASP A 65 -26.78 -7.12 5.34
N SER A 66 -26.42 -5.95 4.78
CA SER A 66 -27.22 -4.75 4.82
C SER A 66 -27.57 -4.22 3.44
N VAL A 67 -28.26 -5.04 2.63
CA VAL A 67 -28.75 -4.63 1.28
C VAL A 67 -29.53 -3.30 1.34
N ALA A 68 -30.23 -3.05 2.45
CA ALA A 68 -31.01 -1.83 2.66
C ALA A 68 -30.16 -0.54 2.79
N ILE A 69 -28.85 -0.66 3.10
CA ILE A 69 -27.95 0.50 3.29
C ILE A 69 -26.94 0.70 2.15
N LYS A 70 -26.96 -0.12 1.10
CA LYS A 70 -26.00 -0.02 -0.02
C LYS A 70 -25.96 1.40 -0.62
N GLY A 71 -27.08 2.10 -0.68
CA GLY A 71 -27.15 3.49 -1.15
C GLY A 71 -26.65 4.55 -0.16
N ARG A 72 -26.28 4.16 1.06
CA ARG A 72 -25.76 5.07 2.10
C ARG A 72 -24.26 4.95 2.33
N VAL A 73 -23.60 3.98 1.67
CA VAL A 73 -22.16 3.78 1.71
C VAL A 73 -21.60 4.18 0.35
N VAL A 74 -20.78 5.21 0.35
CA VAL A 74 -20.10 5.71 -0.84
C VAL A 74 -18.64 5.28 -0.77
N LEU A 75 -18.20 4.52 -1.75
CA LEU A 75 -16.82 4.09 -1.89
C LEU A 75 -16.18 4.89 -3.01
N GLU A 76 -14.89 5.19 -2.84
CA GLU A 76 -14.10 5.72 -3.95
C GLU A 76 -13.97 4.67 -5.06
N ASN A 77 -13.93 5.14 -6.30
CA ASN A 77 -13.71 4.27 -7.45
C ASN A 77 -12.25 3.81 -7.46
N VAL A 78 -12.03 2.50 -7.28
CA VAL A 78 -10.69 1.92 -7.36
C VAL A 78 -10.34 1.73 -8.84
N PRO A 79 -9.15 2.17 -9.30
CA PRO A 79 -8.71 1.97 -10.68
C PRO A 79 -8.71 0.52 -11.11
N ALA A 80 -8.87 0.29 -12.43
CA ALA A 80 -8.73 -1.00 -13.09
C ALA A 80 -7.36 -1.67 -12.80
N GLY A 81 -7.20 -2.92 -13.21
CA GLY A 81 -5.97 -3.68 -13.05
C GLY A 81 -6.05 -4.76 -11.96
N VAL A 82 -7.12 -4.78 -11.16
CA VAL A 82 -7.34 -5.82 -10.13
C VAL A 82 -7.49 -7.20 -10.76
N GLU A 83 -7.97 -7.27 -12.00
CA GLU A 83 -8.09 -8.49 -12.80
C GLU A 83 -6.76 -9.22 -13.04
N PHE A 84 -5.64 -8.48 -13.01
CA PHE A 84 -4.29 -9.06 -13.18
C PHE A 84 -3.69 -9.57 -11.87
N LEU A 85 -4.25 -9.19 -10.73
CA LEU A 85 -3.68 -9.46 -9.41
C LEU A 85 -3.58 -10.97 -9.13
N ASP A 86 -4.62 -11.74 -9.46
CA ASP A 86 -4.61 -13.20 -9.28
C ASP A 86 -3.47 -13.87 -10.07
N THR A 87 -3.32 -13.50 -11.34
CA THR A 87 -2.25 -14.03 -12.19
C THR A 87 -0.87 -13.69 -11.65
N ILE A 88 -0.67 -12.46 -11.16
CA ILE A 88 0.60 -12.02 -10.57
C ILE A 88 0.90 -12.80 -9.28
N ILE A 89 -0.09 -12.94 -8.39
CA ILE A 89 0.09 -13.69 -7.13
C ILE A 89 0.43 -15.16 -7.42
N ARG A 90 -0.22 -15.78 -8.41
CA ARG A 90 0.11 -17.14 -8.84
C ARG A 90 1.53 -17.23 -9.40
N ALA A 91 1.94 -16.26 -10.20
CA ALA A 91 3.30 -16.20 -10.75
C ALA A 91 4.35 -16.10 -9.63
N ILE A 92 4.11 -15.27 -8.62
CA ILE A 92 4.98 -15.14 -7.43
C ILE A 92 5.05 -16.46 -6.67
N LYS A 93 3.90 -17.09 -6.39
CA LYS A 93 3.85 -18.38 -5.67
C LYS A 93 4.57 -19.51 -6.41
N MET A 94 4.56 -19.49 -7.73
CA MET A 94 5.17 -20.52 -8.57
C MET A 94 6.59 -20.17 -9.00
N ASN A 95 7.13 -19.01 -8.62
CA ASN A 95 8.40 -18.47 -9.08
C ASN A 95 8.53 -18.44 -10.62
N LYS A 96 7.41 -18.10 -11.29
CA LYS A 96 7.36 -18.00 -12.76
C LYS A 96 7.41 -16.57 -13.22
N LYS A 97 8.16 -16.31 -14.31
CA LYS A 97 8.11 -15.02 -14.99
C LYS A 97 6.75 -14.81 -15.66
N ILE A 98 6.43 -13.57 -15.91
CA ILE A 98 5.23 -13.14 -16.61
C ILE A 98 5.59 -12.37 -17.87
N LEU A 99 4.81 -12.58 -18.93
CA LEU A 99 4.79 -11.74 -20.11
C LEU A 99 3.65 -10.74 -19.97
N MET A 100 3.95 -9.46 -19.99
CA MET A 100 2.96 -8.38 -19.91
C MET A 100 3.00 -7.51 -21.16
N THR A 101 1.84 -7.06 -21.62
CA THR A 101 1.68 -5.93 -22.54
C THR A 101 1.39 -4.70 -21.71
N TYR A 102 2.27 -3.70 -21.74
CA TYR A 102 2.21 -2.51 -20.90
C TYR A 102 2.21 -1.23 -21.72
N GLN A 103 1.42 -0.24 -21.30
CA GLN A 103 1.35 1.06 -21.94
C GLN A 103 1.65 2.18 -20.96
N ARG A 104 2.72 2.93 -21.21
CA ARG A 104 2.99 4.18 -20.47
C ARG A 104 2.09 5.29 -20.98
N PHE A 105 1.81 6.27 -20.13
CA PHE A 105 1.06 7.44 -20.56
C PHE A 105 1.75 8.15 -21.73
N GLY A 106 1.01 8.40 -22.80
CA GLY A 106 1.53 9.09 -23.99
C GLY A 106 2.52 8.29 -24.85
N ALA A 107 2.63 6.97 -24.64
CA ALA A 107 3.52 6.10 -25.40
C ALA A 107 2.75 4.92 -26.01
N GLU A 108 3.37 4.25 -27.00
CA GLU A 108 2.87 2.99 -27.53
C GLU A 108 3.01 1.86 -26.51
N SER A 109 2.16 0.85 -26.65
CA SER A 109 2.26 -0.35 -25.84
C SER A 109 3.47 -1.19 -26.27
N TYR A 110 4.03 -1.93 -25.32
CA TYR A 110 5.14 -2.85 -25.55
C TYR A 110 4.99 -4.12 -24.72
N GLU A 111 5.58 -5.18 -25.19
CA GLU A 111 5.64 -6.45 -24.47
C GLU A 111 6.96 -6.58 -23.72
N LYS A 112 6.88 -7.18 -22.53
CA LYS A 112 8.06 -7.42 -21.69
C LYS A 112 7.87 -8.64 -20.80
N VAL A 113 8.90 -9.47 -20.73
CA VAL A 113 9.01 -10.55 -19.75
C VAL A 113 9.72 -10.01 -18.52
N VAL A 114 9.12 -10.24 -17.35
CA VAL A 114 9.67 -9.78 -16.06
C VAL A 114 9.48 -10.84 -14.96
N ALA A 115 10.34 -10.83 -13.97
CA ALA A 115 10.20 -11.63 -12.76
C ALA A 115 9.38 -10.85 -11.73
N PRO A 116 8.16 -11.28 -11.36
CA PRO A 116 7.33 -10.59 -10.37
C PRO A 116 7.85 -10.87 -8.96
N TYR A 117 8.24 -9.83 -8.22
CA TYR A 117 8.79 -9.96 -6.88
C TYR A 117 7.75 -9.66 -5.79
N ALA A 118 6.99 -8.61 -5.96
CA ALA A 118 5.97 -8.20 -4.98
C ALA A 118 4.87 -7.34 -5.61
N VAL A 119 3.74 -7.23 -4.92
CA VAL A 119 2.69 -6.25 -5.22
C VAL A 119 2.60 -5.25 -4.08
N LYS A 120 2.42 -3.97 -4.42
CA LYS A 120 2.24 -2.87 -3.47
C LYS A 120 0.96 -2.12 -3.79
N LEU A 121 0.09 -1.94 -2.78
CA LEU A 121 -1.02 -1.01 -2.86
C LEU A 121 -0.53 0.38 -2.43
N PHE A 122 -0.71 1.38 -3.28
CA PHE A 122 -0.35 2.76 -2.98
C PHE A 122 -1.37 3.72 -3.62
N HIS A 123 -1.93 4.64 -2.84
CA HIS A 123 -2.97 5.58 -3.26
C HIS A 123 -4.07 4.87 -4.09
N GLN A 124 -4.60 3.76 -3.55
CA GLN A 124 -5.66 2.94 -4.14
C GLN A 124 -5.30 2.25 -5.47
N ARG A 125 -4.04 2.29 -5.91
CA ARG A 125 -3.55 1.59 -7.10
C ARG A 125 -2.63 0.45 -6.73
N TRP A 126 -2.79 -0.67 -7.39
CA TRP A 126 -1.86 -1.78 -7.30
C TRP A 126 -0.68 -1.59 -8.23
N TYR A 127 0.48 -1.87 -7.71
CA TYR A 127 1.76 -1.83 -8.43
C TYR A 127 2.48 -3.16 -8.28
N LEU A 128 3.06 -3.62 -9.39
CA LEU A 128 3.95 -4.76 -9.41
C LEU A 128 5.38 -4.26 -9.28
N LEU A 129 6.10 -4.71 -8.26
CA LEU A 129 7.55 -4.67 -8.24
C LEU A 129 8.09 -5.88 -8.99
N SER A 130 8.91 -5.66 -9.98
CA SER A 130 9.51 -6.73 -10.76
C SER A 130 10.99 -6.50 -11.00
N HIS A 131 11.73 -7.59 -11.26
CA HIS A 131 13.09 -7.54 -11.76
C HIS A 131 13.13 -7.80 -13.26
N THR A 132 13.78 -6.91 -14.02
CA THR A 132 13.79 -6.95 -15.48
C THR A 132 14.95 -7.73 -16.07
N GLY A 133 15.74 -8.42 -15.21
CA GLY A 133 17.03 -9.02 -15.55
C GLY A 133 18.23 -8.11 -15.26
N HIS A 134 18.00 -6.79 -15.23
CA HIS A 134 19.06 -5.78 -15.02
C HIS A 134 18.81 -4.85 -13.84
N HIS A 135 17.56 -4.48 -13.60
CA HIS A 135 17.15 -3.53 -12.57
C HIS A 135 15.73 -3.82 -12.08
N PHE A 136 15.39 -3.29 -10.94
CA PHE A 136 14.01 -3.25 -10.45
C PHE A 136 13.18 -2.23 -11.23
N ALA A 137 11.91 -2.55 -11.42
CA ALA A 137 10.94 -1.63 -12.01
C ALA A 137 9.56 -1.84 -11.38
N THR A 138 8.83 -0.75 -11.19
CA THR A 138 7.45 -0.77 -10.73
C THR A 138 6.50 -0.50 -11.89
N TYR A 139 5.45 -1.32 -11.98
CA TYR A 139 4.42 -1.24 -13.02
C TYR A 139 3.05 -1.11 -12.38
N ALA A 140 2.32 -0.05 -12.72
CA ALA A 140 0.93 0.10 -12.27
C ALA A 140 0.03 -0.90 -13.01
N LEU A 141 -0.78 -1.66 -12.29
CA LEU A 141 -1.61 -2.71 -12.88
C LEU A 141 -2.68 -2.15 -13.84
N ASP A 142 -3.20 -0.96 -13.54
CA ASP A 142 -4.19 -0.26 -14.37
C ASP A 142 -3.65 0.19 -15.76
N ARG A 143 -2.34 0.04 -15.99
CA ARG A 143 -1.69 0.28 -17.29
C ARG A 143 -1.26 -1.00 -18.02
N MET A 144 -1.57 -2.15 -17.45
CA MET A 144 -1.41 -3.44 -18.13
C MET A 144 -2.58 -3.66 -19.09
N LEU A 145 -2.30 -4.09 -20.30
CA LEU A 145 -3.31 -4.42 -21.32
C LEU A 145 -3.53 -5.91 -21.42
N ALA A 146 -2.48 -6.69 -21.18
CA ALA A 146 -2.52 -8.15 -21.15
C ALA A 146 -1.43 -8.70 -20.23
N LEU A 147 -1.69 -9.88 -19.67
CA LEU A 147 -0.77 -10.57 -18.79
C LEU A 147 -0.92 -12.08 -18.94
N SER A 148 0.19 -12.79 -19.04
CA SER A 148 0.24 -14.25 -19.07
C SER A 148 1.43 -14.79 -18.29
N LEU A 149 1.26 -16.00 -17.72
CA LEU A 149 2.37 -16.76 -17.16
C LEU A 149 3.27 -17.26 -18.30
N THR A 150 4.57 -17.32 -18.03
CA THR A 150 5.54 -17.99 -18.91
C THR A 150 5.96 -19.33 -18.29
N ASP A 151 6.66 -20.15 -19.08
CA ASP A 151 7.30 -21.38 -18.56
C ASP A 151 8.65 -21.12 -17.90
N GLU A 152 9.15 -19.88 -17.98
CA GLU A 152 10.44 -19.50 -17.42
C GLU A 152 10.35 -19.31 -15.90
N ASP A 153 11.27 -19.95 -15.17
CA ASP A 153 11.45 -19.75 -13.74
C ASP A 153 12.32 -18.51 -13.45
N PHE A 154 12.19 -17.98 -12.24
CA PHE A 154 13.12 -17.03 -11.69
C PHE A 154 13.44 -17.38 -10.23
N GLU A 155 14.60 -16.94 -9.76
CA GLU A 155 14.97 -17.04 -8.36
C GLU A 155 15.01 -15.63 -7.77
N MET A 156 14.29 -15.44 -6.66
CA MET A 156 14.42 -14.24 -5.85
C MET A 156 15.56 -14.44 -4.86
N PRO A 157 16.53 -13.52 -4.75
CA PRO A 157 17.60 -13.64 -3.74
C PRO A 157 17.03 -13.84 -2.34
N ALA A 158 17.60 -14.78 -1.59
CA ALA A 158 17.10 -15.15 -0.25
C ALA A 158 17.15 -13.98 0.76
N ASP A 159 18.05 -13.02 0.54
CA ASP A 159 18.23 -11.81 1.35
C ASP A 159 17.37 -10.62 0.86
N PHE A 160 16.64 -10.75 -0.24
CA PHE A 160 15.78 -9.67 -0.74
C PHE A 160 14.46 -9.62 0.04
N SER A 161 14.17 -8.47 0.61
CA SER A 161 12.91 -8.16 1.27
C SER A 161 12.19 -7.01 0.56
N PRO A 162 10.98 -7.23 0.00
CA PRO A 162 10.18 -6.14 -0.57
C PRO A 162 9.88 -5.03 0.44
N GLN A 163 9.65 -5.37 1.72
CA GLN A 163 9.44 -4.38 2.77
C GLN A 163 10.68 -3.51 2.97
N ALA A 164 11.86 -4.13 3.09
CA ALA A 164 13.12 -3.39 3.23
C ALA A 164 13.41 -2.53 1.99
N TYR A 165 13.13 -3.05 0.79
CA TYR A 165 13.28 -2.31 -0.46
C TYR A 165 12.43 -1.04 -0.49
N PHE A 166 11.16 -1.13 -0.10
CA PHE A 166 10.26 0.02 -0.09
C PHE A 166 10.38 0.91 1.16
N ALA A 167 11.08 0.44 2.21
CA ALA A 167 11.23 1.20 3.45
C ALA A 167 12.05 2.50 3.29
N GLU A 168 12.79 2.64 2.19
CA GLU A 168 13.52 3.87 1.87
C GLU A 168 12.70 4.86 1.02
N TYR A 169 11.48 4.48 0.58
CA TYR A 169 10.66 5.25 -0.35
C TYR A 169 9.27 5.52 0.22
N PHE A 170 8.81 6.75 0.07
CA PHE A 170 7.43 7.10 0.42
C PHE A 170 6.40 6.34 -0.44
N GLY A 171 6.65 6.26 -1.75
CA GLY A 171 5.68 5.76 -2.72
C GLY A 171 6.14 4.52 -3.48
N VAL A 172 5.96 4.58 -4.77
CA VAL A 172 6.25 3.50 -5.74
C VAL A 172 7.30 3.87 -6.78
N LEU A 173 7.66 5.14 -6.87
CA LEU A 173 8.81 5.58 -7.65
C LEU A 173 10.08 5.23 -6.89
N THR A 174 10.84 4.32 -7.47
CA THR A 174 12.11 3.85 -6.93
C THR A 174 13.19 4.18 -7.94
N ASP A 175 13.94 5.23 -7.66
CA ASP A 175 15.04 5.73 -8.47
C ASP A 175 16.31 5.87 -7.62
N ASP A 176 17.41 6.33 -8.24
CA ASP A 176 18.70 6.50 -7.57
C ASP A 176 18.79 7.77 -6.70
N THR A 177 17.65 8.42 -6.39
CA THR A 177 17.61 9.56 -5.47
C THR A 177 18.26 9.14 -4.14
N PRO A 178 19.29 9.86 -3.64
CA PRO A 178 19.96 9.47 -2.41
C PRO A 178 19.06 9.60 -1.19
N MET A 179 19.32 8.80 -0.16
CA MET A 179 18.73 8.96 1.16
C MET A 179 19.02 10.35 1.71
N ALA A 180 18.05 10.96 2.34
CA ALA A 180 18.18 12.27 2.96
C ALA A 180 17.46 12.30 4.32
N HIS A 181 18.06 13.03 5.26
CA HIS A 181 17.36 13.47 6.46
C HIS A 181 16.57 14.74 6.10
N ILE A 182 15.25 14.66 6.23
CA ILE A 182 14.34 15.72 5.79
C ILE A 182 13.64 16.27 7.01
N VAL A 183 13.61 17.59 7.11
CA VAL A 183 12.83 18.29 8.16
C VAL A 183 11.78 19.12 7.47
N ILE A 184 10.53 18.93 7.86
CA ILE A 184 9.42 19.76 7.45
C ILE A 184 8.81 20.48 8.65
N ARG A 185 8.22 21.65 8.39
CA ARG A 185 7.36 22.36 9.33
C ARG A 185 5.92 22.25 8.88
N ALA A 186 5.07 21.77 9.76
CA ALA A 186 3.64 21.67 9.53
C ALA A 186 2.89 22.79 10.27
N HIS A 187 2.00 23.46 9.56
CA HIS A 187 1.22 24.62 10.01
C HIS A 187 -0.27 24.26 10.12
N ASN A 188 -1.01 25.13 10.77
CA ASN A 188 -2.47 25.06 10.89
C ASN A 188 -2.95 23.71 11.47
N TRP A 189 -3.80 22.98 10.72
CA TRP A 189 -4.34 21.68 11.10
C TRP A 189 -3.48 20.49 10.64
N THR A 190 -2.49 20.74 9.80
CA THR A 190 -1.65 19.71 9.17
C THR A 190 -0.93 18.81 10.18
N PRO A 191 -0.39 19.31 11.33
CA PRO A 191 0.22 18.44 12.32
C PRO A 191 -0.68 17.31 12.81
N ASN A 192 -1.98 17.58 12.99
CA ASN A 192 -2.93 16.57 13.46
C ASN A 192 -3.16 15.47 12.42
N TYR A 193 -3.21 15.82 11.13
CA TYR A 193 -3.29 14.84 10.06
C TYR A 193 -2.05 13.97 9.99
N LEU A 194 -0.85 14.56 10.11
CA LEU A 194 0.42 13.82 10.10
C LEU A 194 0.58 12.89 11.30
N ARG A 195 0.02 13.24 12.47
CA ARG A 195 0.00 12.37 13.65
C ARG A 195 -0.94 11.18 13.49
N THR A 196 -2.11 11.39 12.91
CA THR A 196 -3.13 10.36 12.75
C THR A 196 -2.87 9.44 11.55
N LEU A 197 -2.21 9.96 10.52
CA LEU A 197 -1.80 9.22 9.32
C LEU A 197 -0.39 9.63 8.93
N PRO A 198 0.65 9.02 9.54
CA PRO A 198 2.03 9.32 9.21
C PRO A 198 2.33 9.08 7.72
N LEU A 199 3.09 9.97 7.10
CA LEU A 199 3.45 9.85 5.69
C LEU A 199 4.43 8.69 5.46
N HIS A 200 5.30 8.41 6.42
CA HIS A 200 6.30 7.37 6.31
C HIS A 200 6.63 6.79 7.69
N THR A 201 7.11 5.55 7.73
CA THR A 201 7.48 4.87 8.99
C THR A 201 8.61 5.56 9.75
N SER A 202 9.47 6.32 9.04
CA SER A 202 10.54 7.13 9.65
C SER A 202 10.08 8.51 10.13
N GLN A 203 8.78 8.82 10.10
CA GLN A 203 8.27 10.10 10.58
C GLN A 203 8.44 10.22 12.09
N HIS A 204 9.12 11.28 12.54
CA HIS A 204 9.25 11.63 13.94
C HIS A 204 8.89 13.09 14.17
N GLU A 205 8.13 13.37 15.21
CA GLU A 205 7.87 14.72 15.69
C GLU A 205 9.08 15.19 16.51
N ILE A 206 9.70 16.32 16.12
CA ILE A 206 10.96 16.80 16.72
C ILE A 206 10.79 18.10 17.51
N ALA A 207 9.80 18.93 17.19
CA ALA A 207 9.48 20.15 17.92
C ALA A 207 8.02 20.52 17.73
N THR A 208 7.40 21.06 18.78
CA THR A 208 6.02 21.58 18.75
C THR A 208 5.93 22.91 19.47
N THR A 209 5.20 23.84 18.87
CA THR A 209 4.84 25.13 19.43
C THR A 209 3.33 25.38 19.26
N ASP A 210 2.84 26.52 19.74
CA ASP A 210 1.43 26.94 19.53
C ASP A 210 1.11 27.25 18.06
N HIS A 211 2.11 27.41 17.18
CA HIS A 211 1.94 27.84 15.79
C HIS A 211 2.33 26.82 14.74
N TYR A 212 3.19 25.85 15.09
CA TYR A 212 3.69 24.85 14.15
C TYR A 212 4.23 23.62 14.89
N THR A 213 4.38 22.53 14.13
CA THR A 213 5.08 21.33 14.56
C THR A 213 6.09 20.93 13.48
N ASP A 214 7.31 20.63 13.90
CA ASP A 214 8.35 20.14 13.01
C ASP A 214 8.42 18.60 13.05
N PHE A 215 8.50 17.98 11.89
CA PHE A 215 8.67 16.54 11.71
C PHE A 215 9.94 16.25 10.92
N SER A 216 10.61 15.14 11.28
CA SER A 216 11.74 14.63 10.51
C SER A 216 11.39 13.32 9.81
N PHE A 217 12.09 13.03 8.72
CA PHE A 217 11.99 11.82 7.92
C PHE A 217 13.39 11.39 7.46
N ASP A 218 13.61 10.08 7.38
CA ASP A 218 14.79 9.49 6.74
C ASP A 218 14.30 8.63 5.58
N LEU A 219 14.35 9.17 4.35
CA LEU A 219 13.88 8.52 3.14
C LEU A 219 14.50 9.13 1.88
N ARG A 220 14.26 8.49 0.72
CA ARG A 220 14.62 9.04 -0.59
C ARG A 220 13.51 9.97 -1.09
N PRO A 221 13.76 11.29 -1.22
CA PRO A 221 12.75 12.27 -1.61
C PRO A 221 12.44 12.22 -3.11
N THR A 222 11.85 11.11 -3.55
CA THR A 222 11.40 10.93 -4.93
C THR A 222 10.22 11.84 -5.26
N ALA A 223 9.82 11.89 -6.53
CA ALA A 223 8.72 12.74 -6.97
C ALA A 223 7.38 12.43 -6.29
N ASP A 224 7.15 11.18 -5.86
CA ASP A 224 5.97 10.79 -5.08
C ASP A 224 5.91 11.55 -3.76
N PHE A 225 7.03 11.61 -3.03
CA PHE A 225 7.11 12.33 -1.76
C PHE A 225 6.93 13.83 -1.93
N LEU A 226 7.59 14.42 -2.94
CA LEU A 226 7.43 15.85 -3.26
C LEU A 226 5.98 16.20 -3.61
N GLY A 227 5.34 15.35 -4.42
CA GLY A 227 3.92 15.50 -4.77
C GLY A 227 3.03 15.43 -3.53
N GLN A 228 3.33 14.53 -2.60
CA GLN A 228 2.61 14.42 -1.33
C GLN A 228 2.78 15.68 -0.47
N LEU A 229 3.98 16.21 -0.33
CA LEU A 229 4.20 17.46 0.40
C LEU A 229 3.42 18.63 -0.22
N LEU A 230 3.45 18.77 -1.55
CA LEU A 230 2.69 19.79 -2.27
C LEU A 230 1.17 19.66 -2.11
N SER A 231 0.66 18.46 -1.91
CA SER A 231 -0.78 18.23 -1.73
C SER A 231 -1.35 18.85 -0.45
N HIS A 232 -0.48 19.19 0.51
CA HIS A 232 -0.86 19.89 1.75
C HIS A 232 -0.95 21.42 1.59
N GLY A 233 -0.71 21.94 0.38
CA GLY A 233 -0.84 23.37 0.09
C GLY A 233 0.13 24.23 0.92
N ASP A 234 -0.42 25.18 1.67
CA ASP A 234 0.32 26.07 2.57
C ASP A 234 0.57 25.44 3.97
N GLY A 235 0.09 24.24 4.18
CA GLY A 235 0.21 23.54 5.45
C GLY A 235 1.59 22.94 5.72
N ILE A 236 2.50 22.87 4.73
CA ILE A 236 3.83 22.29 4.88
C ILE A 236 4.91 23.19 4.27
N GLU A 237 5.99 23.34 5.03
CA GLU A 237 7.24 23.99 4.59
C GLU A 237 8.40 23.01 4.76
N VAL A 238 9.21 22.78 3.72
CA VAL A 238 10.46 22.03 3.83
C VAL A 238 11.53 22.94 4.43
N LEU A 239 12.14 22.51 5.52
CA LEU A 239 13.24 23.23 6.19
C LEU A 239 14.59 22.70 5.72
N GLU A 240 14.74 21.37 5.70
CA GLU A 240 15.98 20.66 5.37
C GLU A 240 15.70 19.45 4.47
N PRO A 241 16.65 19.07 3.64
CA PRO A 241 17.90 19.77 3.32
C PRO A 241 17.65 20.97 2.39
N THR A 242 18.64 21.86 2.30
CA THR A 242 18.51 23.13 1.56
C THR A 242 18.21 22.93 0.08
N ASP A 243 18.79 21.91 -0.54
CA ASP A 243 18.55 21.59 -1.96
C ASP A 243 17.12 21.11 -2.21
N LEU A 244 16.56 20.30 -1.30
CA LEU A 244 15.17 19.86 -1.35
C LEU A 244 14.23 21.07 -1.17
N ARG A 245 14.53 21.94 -0.19
CA ARG A 245 13.79 23.19 0.02
C ARG A 245 13.77 24.05 -1.23
N GLN A 246 14.94 24.19 -1.88
CA GLN A 246 15.05 24.97 -3.12
C GLN A 246 14.23 24.34 -4.25
N LYS A 247 14.29 23.01 -4.41
CA LYS A 247 13.48 22.27 -5.39
C LYS A 247 11.98 22.49 -5.18
N MET A 248 11.51 22.40 -3.93
CA MET A 248 10.11 22.68 -3.59
C MET A 248 9.70 24.11 -3.94
N LYS A 249 10.55 25.09 -3.63
CA LYS A 249 10.31 26.50 -3.98
C LYS A 249 10.18 26.70 -5.49
N GLU A 250 11.02 26.04 -6.28
CA GLU A 250 10.94 26.08 -7.75
C GLU A 250 9.65 25.48 -8.28
N MET A 251 9.23 24.32 -7.75
CA MET A 251 7.97 23.68 -8.12
C MET A 251 6.76 24.55 -7.80
N ILE A 252 6.75 25.21 -6.63
CA ILE A 252 5.68 26.14 -6.24
C ILE A 252 5.69 27.37 -7.16
N ALA A 253 6.86 27.93 -7.47
CA ALA A 253 6.99 29.07 -8.37
C ALA A 253 6.50 28.76 -9.80
N GLU A 254 6.83 27.58 -10.32
CA GLU A 254 6.31 27.12 -11.62
C GLU A 254 4.79 26.91 -11.60
N ASN A 255 4.27 26.44 -10.49
CA ASN A 255 2.82 26.32 -10.31
C ASN A 255 2.15 27.70 -10.29
N PHE A 256 2.69 28.64 -9.53
CA PHE A 256 2.19 30.01 -9.41
C PHE A 256 2.11 30.74 -10.75
N LYS A 257 3.08 30.53 -11.66
CA LYS A 257 3.08 31.14 -13.01
C LYS A 257 1.89 30.75 -13.89
N ARG A 258 1.17 29.70 -13.53
CA ARG A 258 0.00 29.18 -14.28
C ARG A 258 -1.30 29.87 -13.89
N TYR A 259 -1.30 30.58 -12.76
CA TYR A 259 -2.40 31.40 -12.26
C TYR A 259 -2.18 32.88 -12.44
#